data_b4d2b94b84f33388675dc46347bb7870
#
_entry.id   b4d2b94b84f33388675dc46347bb7870
#
_cell.length_a   1.000
_cell.length_b   1.000
_cell.length_c   1.000
_cell.angle_alpha   90.00
_cell.angle_beta   90.00
_cell.angle_gamma   90.00
#
_symmetry.space_group_name_H-M   'P 1'
#
loop_
_entity.id
_entity.type
_entity.pdbx_description
1 polymer ?
#
loop_
_entity_poly.entity_id
_entity_poly.type
_entity_poly.pdbx_seq_one_letter_code
_entity_poly.pdbx_strand_id
1 'polypeptide(L)'
;STFNGQNFAMCGKTIGSFRRNVLFWLKLMLKSRGYSVTDRRADNLIIIRKGDTENYFYIFGGKDERSQDLIQGITLAGVFFDEVALMPESFVNQATGRCSVEGSKFWFNCNPDGPYHWFKLNWIDKRKEKQLLYLHFTMDDNLSLSEKIKTRYRNMYTGVFYKRYILGLWAMAEGIIYDMFSEAQHVKDPLLFEKLLLDSNRYVSCDYGTQNATVFLLWEKGTDGVWYCTKEYYYSGRKEGKQKTDAEYADDLENWLDKMEIRAIIVDPAAASFIAELRKRGFKIIKAKNDVEDGIRLVATKLNLQKIVFSTACINTIKEF
;
A
#
# COMPACT_ATOMS: atom_id res chain seq x y z
N SER A 1 36.22 -2.94 -11.28
CA SER A 1 35.07 -3.78 -10.89
C SER A 1 35.60 -5.15 -10.49
N THR A 2 35.13 -5.68 -9.38
CA THR A 2 35.50 -7.03 -8.88
C THR A 2 34.88 -8.12 -9.75
N PHE A 3 33.81 -7.78 -10.51
CA PHE A 3 33.05 -8.71 -11.35
C PHE A 3 33.06 -8.28 -12.82
N ASN A 4 33.23 -9.25 -13.72
CA ASN A 4 33.11 -9.08 -15.17
C ASN A 4 32.33 -10.27 -15.76
N GLY A 5 31.40 -10.01 -16.67
CA GLY A 5 30.57 -11.04 -17.29
C GLY A 5 29.55 -11.69 -16.33
N GLN A 6 29.23 -11.04 -15.19
CA GLN A 6 28.40 -11.63 -14.16
C GLN A 6 26.96 -11.12 -14.19
N ASN A 7 26.05 -11.97 -13.69
CA ASN A 7 24.63 -11.63 -13.54
C ASN A 7 24.35 -11.09 -12.14
N PHE A 8 23.50 -10.08 -12.08
CA PHE A 8 22.96 -9.48 -10.86
C PHE A 8 21.45 -9.43 -10.95
N ALA A 9 20.78 -9.45 -9.83
CA ALA A 9 19.34 -9.17 -9.76
C ALA A 9 19.06 -7.82 -9.11
N MET A 10 18.05 -7.14 -9.63
CA MET A 10 17.47 -5.93 -9.05
C MET A 10 15.97 -6.17 -8.87
N CYS A 11 15.52 -6.21 -7.63
CA CYS A 11 14.17 -6.62 -7.26
C CYS A 11 13.38 -5.45 -6.67
N GLY A 12 12.16 -5.23 -7.16
CA GLY A 12 11.20 -4.31 -6.59
C GLY A 12 9.86 -5.01 -6.35
N LYS A 13 8.92 -4.39 -5.64
CA LYS A 13 7.55 -4.94 -5.49
C LYS A 13 6.93 -5.25 -6.87
N THR A 14 7.12 -4.36 -7.85
CA THR A 14 6.80 -4.60 -9.26
C THR A 14 7.91 -4.08 -10.16
N ILE A 15 8.08 -4.69 -11.34
CA ILE A 15 9.04 -4.22 -12.35
C ILE A 15 8.77 -2.76 -12.74
N GLY A 16 7.50 -2.40 -12.89
CA GLY A 16 7.11 -1.04 -13.29
C GLY A 16 7.45 0.02 -12.25
N SER A 17 7.21 -0.24 -10.96
CA SER A 17 7.58 0.69 -9.87
C SER A 17 9.10 0.81 -9.76
N PHE A 18 9.82 -0.31 -9.79
CA PHE A 18 11.28 -0.33 -9.76
C PHE A 18 11.90 0.51 -10.89
N ARG A 19 11.40 0.34 -12.11
CA ARG A 19 11.88 1.11 -13.27
C ARG A 19 11.67 2.62 -13.12
N ARG A 20 10.55 3.06 -12.56
CA ARG A 20 10.25 4.47 -12.33
C ARG A 20 11.06 5.07 -11.18
N ASN A 21 11.09 4.36 -10.05
CA ASN A 21 11.56 4.93 -8.79
C ASN A 21 13.08 4.79 -8.62
N VAL A 22 13.66 3.68 -9.10
CA VAL A 22 15.08 3.36 -8.90
C VAL A 22 15.85 3.45 -10.21
N LEU A 23 15.45 2.69 -11.23
CA LEU A 23 16.26 2.51 -12.43
C LEU A 23 16.43 3.80 -13.24
N PHE A 24 15.42 4.66 -13.27
CA PHE A 24 15.52 5.95 -13.98
C PHE A 24 16.71 6.78 -13.43
N TRP A 25 16.76 6.95 -12.12
CA TRP A 25 17.82 7.73 -11.46
C TRP A 25 19.18 7.04 -11.51
N LEU A 26 19.19 5.72 -11.33
CA LEU A 26 20.41 4.90 -11.43
C LEU A 26 21.07 5.06 -12.80
N LYS A 27 20.29 5.03 -13.89
CA LYS A 27 20.82 5.21 -15.26
C LYS A 27 21.44 6.60 -15.44
N LEU A 28 20.81 7.65 -14.93
CA LEU A 28 21.37 9.01 -15.00
C LEU A 28 22.70 9.10 -14.24
N MET A 29 22.71 8.57 -13.00
CA MET A 29 23.91 8.58 -12.17
C MET A 29 25.06 7.76 -12.78
N LEU A 30 24.79 6.60 -13.35
CA LEU A 30 25.80 5.77 -14.00
C LEU A 30 26.39 6.47 -15.23
N LYS A 31 25.54 7.06 -16.08
CA LYS A 31 25.98 7.82 -17.26
C LYS A 31 26.88 9.00 -16.88
N SER A 32 26.51 9.76 -15.84
CA SER A 32 27.34 10.90 -15.37
C SER A 32 28.69 10.46 -14.83
N ARG A 33 28.87 9.19 -14.47
CA ARG A 33 30.14 8.58 -14.01
C ARG A 33 30.89 7.83 -15.12
N GLY A 34 30.48 8.00 -16.38
CA GLY A 34 31.14 7.40 -17.55
C GLY A 34 30.83 5.94 -17.78
N TYR A 35 29.72 5.41 -17.25
CA TYR A 35 29.23 4.09 -17.58
C TYR A 35 28.33 4.11 -18.82
N SER A 36 28.48 3.15 -19.70
CA SER A 36 27.51 2.84 -20.75
C SER A 36 26.40 1.95 -20.18
N VAL A 37 25.14 2.33 -20.44
CA VAL A 37 23.98 1.61 -19.93
C VAL A 37 23.04 1.29 -21.08
N THR A 38 22.84 0.01 -21.38
CA THR A 38 21.90 -0.50 -22.37
C THR A 38 20.68 -1.12 -21.68
N ASP A 39 19.48 -0.63 -22.00
CA ASP A 39 18.21 -1.10 -21.40
C ASP A 39 17.44 -1.97 -22.39
N ARG A 40 17.48 -3.29 -22.21
CA ARG A 40 16.70 -4.28 -22.96
C ARG A 40 15.37 -4.54 -22.27
N ARG A 41 14.38 -3.71 -22.57
CA ARG A 41 13.08 -3.73 -21.87
C ARG A 41 12.30 -5.03 -22.01
N ALA A 42 12.35 -5.66 -23.18
CA ALA A 42 11.67 -6.92 -23.45
C ALA A 42 12.19 -8.05 -22.55
N ASP A 43 13.50 -8.04 -22.26
CA ASP A 43 14.19 -9.07 -21.48
C ASP A 43 14.28 -8.70 -19.98
N ASN A 44 13.76 -7.55 -19.58
CA ASN A 44 13.97 -6.96 -18.25
C ASN A 44 15.45 -6.93 -17.85
N LEU A 45 16.35 -6.67 -18.77
CA LEU A 45 17.79 -6.72 -18.62
C LEU A 45 18.43 -5.35 -18.83
N ILE A 46 19.29 -4.96 -17.90
CA ILE A 46 20.17 -3.79 -18.02
C ILE A 46 21.60 -4.27 -18.14
N ILE A 47 22.29 -3.83 -19.19
CA ILE A 47 23.72 -4.11 -19.40
C ILE A 47 24.50 -2.86 -19.03
N ILE A 48 25.45 -2.98 -18.09
CA ILE A 48 26.28 -1.88 -17.63
C ILE A 48 27.74 -2.19 -17.99
N ARG A 49 28.38 -1.24 -18.71
CA ARG A 49 29.77 -1.33 -19.15
C ARG A 49 30.61 -0.17 -18.68
N LYS A 50 31.87 -0.44 -18.35
CA LYS A 50 32.91 0.57 -18.15
C LYS A 50 34.27 0.00 -18.51
N GLY A 51 34.96 0.59 -19.51
CA GLY A 51 36.14 -0.01 -20.10
C GLY A 51 35.80 -1.41 -20.64
N ASP A 52 36.64 -2.39 -20.31
CA ASP A 52 36.50 -3.79 -20.71
C ASP A 52 35.58 -4.62 -19.79
N THR A 53 34.98 -3.96 -18.80
CA THR A 53 34.09 -4.64 -17.85
C THR A 53 32.64 -4.48 -18.28
N GLU A 54 31.91 -5.60 -18.34
CA GLU A 54 30.48 -5.66 -18.62
C GLU A 54 29.79 -6.57 -17.60
N ASN A 55 28.63 -6.17 -17.07
CA ASN A 55 27.80 -7.01 -16.22
C ASN A 55 26.32 -6.84 -16.56
N TYR A 56 25.52 -7.86 -16.21
CA TYR A 56 24.13 -8.03 -16.56
C TYR A 56 23.24 -7.91 -15.35
N PHE A 57 22.25 -7.01 -15.38
CA PHE A 57 21.37 -6.72 -14.26
C PHE A 57 19.93 -7.03 -14.66
N TYR A 58 19.39 -8.15 -14.17
CA TYR A 58 18.03 -8.58 -14.42
C TYR A 58 17.06 -7.95 -13.44
N ILE A 59 15.90 -7.50 -13.92
CA ILE A 59 14.89 -6.83 -13.09
C ILE A 59 13.75 -7.80 -12.82
N PHE A 60 13.43 -7.99 -11.54
CA PHE A 60 12.37 -8.88 -11.09
C PHE A 60 11.32 -8.11 -10.27
N GLY A 61 10.06 -8.59 -10.31
CA GLY A 61 9.00 -8.16 -9.43
C GLY A 61 8.73 -9.21 -8.37
N GLY A 62 8.84 -8.84 -7.08
CA GLY A 62 8.57 -9.72 -5.93
C GLY A 62 7.21 -9.41 -5.31
N LYS A 63 6.11 -9.52 -6.09
CA LYS A 63 4.78 -9.11 -5.65
C LYS A 63 4.10 -10.13 -4.74
N ASP A 64 4.27 -11.41 -5.03
CA ASP A 64 3.60 -12.54 -4.37
C ASP A 64 4.49 -13.78 -4.32
N GLU A 65 4.03 -14.83 -3.65
CA GLU A 65 4.78 -16.08 -3.47
C GLU A 65 5.21 -16.76 -4.79
N ARG A 66 4.45 -16.60 -5.86
CA ARG A 66 4.79 -17.15 -7.19
C ARG A 66 5.96 -16.43 -7.84
N SER A 67 6.32 -15.24 -7.36
CA SER A 67 7.46 -14.48 -7.87
C SER A 67 8.79 -15.21 -7.67
N GLN A 68 8.90 -16.13 -6.72
CA GLN A 68 10.10 -16.96 -6.53
C GLN A 68 10.47 -17.78 -7.77
N ASP A 69 9.48 -18.19 -8.57
CA ASP A 69 9.70 -19.01 -9.77
C ASP A 69 10.44 -18.23 -10.87
N LEU A 70 10.29 -16.91 -10.88
CA LEU A 70 10.90 -16.03 -11.89
C LEU A 70 12.43 -15.97 -11.77
N ILE A 71 12.97 -16.23 -10.59
CA ILE A 71 14.42 -16.13 -10.32
C ILE A 71 15.09 -17.49 -10.24
N GLN A 72 14.36 -18.57 -10.54
CA GLN A 72 14.93 -19.92 -10.58
C GLN A 72 15.92 -20.08 -11.75
N GLY A 73 16.95 -20.90 -11.53
CA GLY A 73 17.91 -21.29 -12.57
C GLY A 73 18.99 -20.27 -12.92
N ILE A 74 18.93 -19.02 -12.39
CA ILE A 74 19.96 -18.01 -12.61
C ILE A 74 21.04 -18.10 -11.52
N THR A 75 22.33 -17.95 -11.91
CA THR A 75 23.44 -17.76 -10.99
C THR A 75 23.75 -16.29 -10.87
N LEU A 76 23.85 -15.77 -9.65
CA LEU A 76 24.00 -14.34 -9.38
C LEU A 76 25.31 -14.05 -8.64
N ALA A 77 25.91 -12.91 -8.98
CA ALA A 77 27.03 -12.30 -8.25
C ALA A 77 26.55 -11.26 -7.21
N GLY A 78 25.24 -11.01 -7.15
CA GLY A 78 24.63 -10.17 -6.12
C GLY A 78 23.20 -9.83 -6.44
N VAL A 79 22.48 -9.35 -5.42
CA VAL A 79 21.09 -8.94 -5.53
C VAL A 79 20.80 -7.68 -4.72
N PHE A 80 20.03 -6.78 -5.31
CA PHE A 80 19.49 -5.59 -4.65
C PHE A 80 17.96 -5.69 -4.53
N PHE A 81 17.44 -5.43 -3.35
CA PHE A 81 16.02 -5.40 -3.05
C PHE A 81 15.59 -4.00 -2.65
N ASP A 82 14.71 -3.41 -3.43
CA ASP A 82 14.06 -2.14 -3.15
C ASP A 82 12.74 -2.37 -2.44
N GLU A 83 12.58 -1.80 -1.24
CA GLU A 83 11.44 -2.01 -0.36
C GLU A 83 11.23 -3.48 0.02
N VAL A 84 12.29 -4.15 0.50
CA VAL A 84 12.29 -5.59 0.79
C VAL A 84 11.20 -6.03 1.77
N ALA A 85 10.77 -5.17 2.69
CA ALA A 85 9.68 -5.47 3.62
C ALA A 85 8.32 -5.68 2.93
N LEU A 86 8.16 -5.26 1.67
CA LEU A 86 6.95 -5.47 0.88
C LEU A 86 6.99 -6.76 0.03
N MET A 87 8.05 -7.55 0.14
CA MET A 87 8.25 -8.79 -0.62
C MET A 87 8.01 -10.01 0.24
N PRO A 88 7.54 -11.14 -0.34
CA PRO A 88 7.48 -12.42 0.36
C PRO A 88 8.86 -12.91 0.76
N GLU A 89 8.96 -13.51 1.94
CA GLU A 89 10.21 -14.11 2.43
C GLU A 89 10.74 -15.20 1.48
N SER A 90 9.86 -16.01 0.91
CA SER A 90 10.19 -17.06 -0.07
C SER A 90 10.94 -16.51 -1.28
N PHE A 91 10.49 -15.38 -1.84
CA PHE A 91 11.15 -14.74 -2.96
C PHE A 91 12.55 -14.25 -2.60
N VAL A 92 12.72 -13.62 -1.45
CA VAL A 92 14.02 -13.10 -1.00
C VAL A 92 14.98 -14.24 -0.69
N ASN A 93 14.52 -15.31 -0.05
CA ASN A 93 15.31 -16.50 0.22
C ASN A 93 15.75 -17.20 -1.08
N GLN A 94 14.85 -17.30 -2.06
CA GLN A 94 15.18 -17.86 -3.37
C GLN A 94 16.25 -17.01 -4.09
N ALA A 95 16.07 -15.69 -4.12
CA ALA A 95 17.01 -14.78 -4.78
C ALA A 95 18.40 -14.78 -4.14
N THR A 96 18.47 -14.73 -2.81
CA THR A 96 19.74 -14.79 -2.07
C THR A 96 20.42 -16.16 -2.21
N GLY A 97 19.65 -17.26 -2.25
CA GLY A 97 20.15 -18.60 -2.51
C GLY A 97 20.76 -18.80 -3.91
N ARG A 98 20.45 -17.91 -4.87
CA ARG A 98 21.08 -17.91 -6.22
C ARG A 98 22.41 -17.16 -6.27
N CYS A 99 22.79 -16.45 -5.25
CA CYS A 99 24.05 -15.73 -5.18
C CYS A 99 25.21 -16.67 -4.79
N SER A 100 25.63 -17.52 -5.72
CA SER A 100 26.67 -18.54 -5.53
C SER A 100 28.03 -18.18 -6.16
N VAL A 101 28.14 -16.98 -6.73
CA VAL A 101 29.44 -16.48 -7.21
C VAL A 101 30.26 -16.02 -6.00
N GLU A 102 31.54 -16.37 -5.96
CA GLU A 102 32.46 -15.96 -4.89
C GLU A 102 32.48 -14.44 -4.73
N GLY A 103 32.36 -13.95 -3.50
CA GLY A 103 32.29 -12.53 -3.18
C GLY A 103 30.93 -11.88 -3.45
N SER A 104 29.89 -12.69 -3.76
CA SER A 104 28.53 -12.17 -3.96
C SER A 104 28.01 -11.40 -2.73
N LYS A 105 27.18 -10.40 -2.97
CA LYS A 105 26.65 -9.49 -1.92
C LYS A 105 25.16 -9.26 -2.10
N PHE A 106 24.50 -8.93 -0.97
CA PHE A 106 23.10 -8.56 -0.91
C PHE A 106 22.97 -7.12 -0.44
N TRP A 107 22.06 -6.38 -1.05
CA TRP A 107 21.71 -5.02 -0.65
C TRP A 107 20.20 -4.93 -0.48
N PHE A 108 19.79 -4.32 0.62
CA PHE A 108 18.38 -4.16 0.97
C PHE A 108 18.12 -2.71 1.35
N ASN A 109 16.95 -2.20 0.96
CA ASN A 109 16.37 -1.04 1.62
C ASN A 109 14.91 -1.32 1.96
N CYS A 110 14.38 -0.69 2.98
CA CYS A 110 12.96 -0.69 3.31
C CYS A 110 12.60 0.40 4.31
N ASN A 111 11.33 0.74 4.34
CA ASN A 111 10.75 1.36 5.51
C ASN A 111 10.46 0.28 6.57
N PRO A 112 10.51 0.62 7.87
CA PRO A 112 10.11 -0.31 8.93
C PRO A 112 8.65 -0.69 8.85
N ASP A 113 8.35 -1.90 9.32
CA ASP A 113 7.02 -2.47 9.49
C ASP A 113 6.80 -2.87 10.96
N GLY A 114 6.03 -3.93 11.23
CA GLY A 114 5.85 -4.49 12.56
C GLY A 114 7.12 -5.10 13.14
N PRO A 115 7.28 -5.14 14.49
CA PRO A 115 8.47 -5.66 15.14
C PRO A 115 8.66 -7.17 14.94
N TYR A 116 7.62 -7.88 14.55
CA TYR A 116 7.66 -9.33 14.25
C TYR A 116 7.75 -9.64 12.76
N HIS A 117 8.00 -8.64 11.93
CA HIS A 117 8.16 -8.84 10.49
C HIS A 117 9.34 -9.74 10.18
N TRP A 118 9.20 -10.69 9.24
CA TRP A 118 10.21 -11.70 8.90
C TRP A 118 11.57 -11.09 8.58
N PHE A 119 11.62 -9.96 7.86
CA PHE A 119 12.88 -9.31 7.48
C PHE A 119 13.62 -8.77 8.71
N LYS A 120 12.89 -8.18 9.68
CA LYS A 120 13.49 -7.74 10.94
C LYS A 120 14.05 -8.93 11.72
N LEU A 121 13.24 -9.96 11.96
CA LEU A 121 13.62 -11.12 12.78
C LEU A 121 14.77 -11.93 12.16
N ASN A 122 14.74 -12.15 10.84
CA ASN A 122 15.63 -13.06 10.15
C ASN A 122 16.89 -12.39 9.58
N TRP A 123 16.89 -11.05 9.44
CA TRP A 123 18.01 -10.29 8.90
C TRP A 123 18.53 -9.23 9.87
N ILE A 124 17.72 -8.25 10.28
CA ILE A 124 18.19 -7.11 11.07
C ILE A 124 18.60 -7.56 12.48
N ASP A 125 17.79 -8.37 13.16
CA ASP A 125 18.08 -8.84 14.52
C ASP A 125 19.27 -9.83 14.53
N LYS A 126 19.47 -10.56 13.42
CA LYS A 126 20.61 -11.46 13.21
C LYS A 126 21.79 -10.80 12.49
N ARG A 127 21.88 -9.47 12.47
CA ARG A 127 22.89 -8.74 11.69
C ARG A 127 24.33 -9.11 12.04
N LYS A 128 24.61 -9.44 13.30
CA LYS A 128 25.94 -9.88 13.73
C LYS A 128 26.28 -11.26 13.18
N GLU A 129 25.36 -12.21 13.28
CA GLU A 129 25.47 -13.57 12.76
C GLU A 129 25.65 -13.58 11.23
N LYS A 130 24.88 -12.76 10.54
CA LYS A 130 24.92 -12.63 9.08
C LYS A 130 26.00 -11.66 8.57
N GLN A 131 26.82 -11.07 9.43
CA GLN A 131 27.82 -10.05 9.09
C GLN A 131 27.25 -8.90 8.26
N LEU A 132 26.03 -8.46 8.62
CA LEU A 132 25.28 -7.44 7.91
C LEU A 132 25.65 -6.05 8.40
N LEU A 133 26.02 -5.14 7.49
CA LEU A 133 26.06 -3.72 7.77
C LEU A 133 24.62 -3.17 7.81
N TYR A 134 24.20 -2.69 8.97
CA TYR A 134 22.89 -2.08 9.15
C TYR A 134 23.05 -0.55 9.30
N LEU A 135 22.42 0.18 8.39
CA LEU A 135 22.37 1.63 8.42
C LEU A 135 20.91 2.05 8.65
N HIS A 136 20.70 2.91 9.64
CA HIS A 136 19.39 3.47 9.96
C HIS A 136 19.40 4.95 9.62
N PHE A 137 18.39 5.37 8.85
CA PHE A 137 18.18 6.75 8.45
C PHE A 137 16.76 7.18 8.85
N THR A 138 16.65 8.43 9.28
CA THR A 138 15.38 9.10 9.52
C THR A 138 15.13 10.16 8.46
N MET A 139 13.94 10.76 8.48
CA MET A 139 13.65 11.90 7.61
C MET A 139 14.63 13.06 7.82
N ASP A 140 15.14 13.24 9.03
CA ASP A 140 16.02 14.36 9.38
C ASP A 140 17.42 14.20 8.76
N ASP A 141 17.85 12.97 8.48
CA ASP A 141 19.10 12.67 7.78
C ASP A 141 19.05 13.02 6.29
N ASN A 142 17.86 13.26 5.74
CA ASN A 142 17.70 13.66 4.33
C ASN A 142 17.90 15.17 4.15
N LEU A 143 19.12 15.55 3.81
CA LEU A 143 19.51 16.95 3.63
C LEU A 143 18.85 17.62 2.40
N SER A 144 18.25 16.88 1.49
CA SER A 144 17.54 17.43 0.33
C SER A 144 16.13 17.94 0.66
N LEU A 145 15.58 17.56 1.81
CA LEU A 145 14.25 17.99 2.25
C LEU A 145 14.33 19.32 3.01
N SER A 146 13.57 20.31 2.54
CA SER A 146 13.42 21.57 3.28
C SER A 146 12.63 21.36 4.59
N GLU A 147 12.86 22.23 5.59
CA GLU A 147 12.14 22.15 6.86
C GLU A 147 10.61 22.29 6.68
N LYS A 148 10.17 23.05 5.69
CA LYS A 148 8.75 23.15 5.34
C LYS A 148 8.16 21.78 4.92
N ILE A 149 8.90 20.98 4.16
CA ILE A 149 8.50 19.64 3.74
C ILE A 149 8.54 18.68 4.93
N LYS A 150 9.59 18.72 5.74
CA LYS A 150 9.72 17.90 6.95
C LYS A 150 8.57 18.16 7.93
N THR A 151 8.25 19.42 8.20
CA THR A 151 7.12 19.81 9.05
C THR A 151 5.79 19.29 8.49
N ARG A 152 5.58 19.38 7.18
CA ARG A 152 4.39 18.82 6.53
C ARG A 152 4.27 17.31 6.76
N TYR A 153 5.36 16.56 6.62
CA TYR A 153 5.35 15.11 6.87
C TYR A 153 5.13 14.78 8.35
N ARG A 154 5.75 15.52 9.29
CA ARG A 154 5.49 15.33 10.73
C ARG A 154 4.02 15.55 11.07
N ASN A 155 3.36 16.52 10.45
CA ASN A 155 1.95 16.80 10.65
C ASN A 155 1.01 15.83 9.91
N MET A 156 1.52 15.12 8.90
CA MET A 156 0.73 14.17 8.10
C MET A 156 0.59 12.80 8.76
N TYR A 157 1.63 12.37 9.49
CA TYR A 157 1.67 11.06 10.11
C TYR A 157 1.46 11.16 11.62
N THR A 158 0.71 10.19 12.18
CA THR A 158 0.48 10.03 13.61
C THR A 158 0.62 8.55 14.01
N GLY A 159 0.61 8.25 15.31
CA GLY A 159 0.61 6.90 15.84
C GLY A 159 1.74 6.03 15.29
N VAL A 160 1.41 4.81 14.88
CA VAL A 160 2.36 3.83 14.34
C VAL A 160 3.05 4.32 13.07
N PHE A 161 2.33 5.07 12.21
CA PHE A 161 2.91 5.58 10.97
C PHE A 161 3.95 6.67 11.21
N TYR A 162 3.77 7.50 12.25
CA TYR A 162 4.81 8.43 12.69
C TYR A 162 6.05 7.67 13.17
N LYS A 163 5.86 6.63 14.01
CA LYS A 163 6.95 5.77 14.47
C LYS A 163 7.71 5.12 13.30
N ARG A 164 6.98 4.56 12.30
CA ARG A 164 7.59 3.86 11.15
C ARG A 164 8.24 4.81 10.15
N TYR A 165 7.52 5.85 9.69
CA TYR A 165 7.95 6.67 8.55
C TYR A 165 8.72 7.94 8.92
N ILE A 166 8.56 8.46 10.15
CA ILE A 166 9.30 9.64 10.60
C ILE A 166 10.48 9.23 11.47
N LEU A 167 10.25 8.33 12.44
CA LEU A 167 11.30 7.90 13.37
C LEU A 167 12.06 6.66 12.89
N GLY A 168 11.61 5.99 11.82
CA GLY A 168 12.26 4.79 11.28
C GLY A 168 12.21 3.58 12.21
N LEU A 169 11.19 3.45 13.06
CA LEU A 169 11.09 2.40 14.07
C LEU A 169 10.23 1.22 13.60
N TRP A 170 10.68 0.00 13.86
CA TRP A 170 9.87 -1.20 13.73
C TRP A 170 8.86 -1.24 14.87
N ALA A 171 7.63 -0.82 14.60
CA ALA A 171 6.61 -0.62 15.61
C ALA A 171 5.30 -1.35 15.29
N MET A 172 4.66 -1.91 16.33
CA MET A 172 3.27 -2.36 16.23
C MET A 172 2.32 -1.17 16.35
N ALA A 173 1.18 -1.28 15.67
CA ALA A 173 0.01 -0.53 16.06
C ALA A 173 -0.48 -1.08 17.41
N GLU A 174 -0.10 -0.42 18.49
CA GLU A 174 -0.61 -0.73 19.83
C GLU A 174 -1.92 0.01 20.03
N GLY A 175 -3.00 -0.71 20.28
CA GLY A 175 -4.29 -0.10 20.59
C GLY A 175 -5.10 0.34 19.35
N ILE A 176 -5.76 1.46 19.44
CA ILE A 176 -6.65 2.04 18.44
C ILE A 176 -5.86 2.38 17.16
N ILE A 177 -6.29 1.85 16.01
CA ILE A 177 -5.63 2.08 14.70
C ILE A 177 -5.66 3.56 14.32
N TYR A 178 -6.74 4.26 14.70
CA TYR A 178 -6.99 5.66 14.39
C TYR A 178 -7.03 6.52 15.66
N ASP A 179 -5.90 6.58 16.38
CA ASP A 179 -5.75 7.36 17.63
C ASP A 179 -6.01 8.86 17.45
N MET A 180 -5.96 9.36 16.20
CA MET A 180 -6.32 10.73 15.86
C MET A 180 -7.83 10.95 15.69
N PHE A 181 -8.65 9.88 15.67
CA PHE A 181 -10.11 10.04 15.57
C PHE A 181 -10.67 10.68 16.84
N SER A 182 -11.52 11.65 16.67
CA SER A 182 -12.23 12.33 17.76
C SER A 182 -13.64 12.67 17.29
N GLU A 183 -14.65 12.23 18.01
CA GLU A 183 -16.05 12.56 17.67
C GLU A 183 -16.26 14.07 17.56
N ALA A 184 -15.66 14.85 18.45
CA ALA A 184 -15.79 16.32 18.44
C ALA A 184 -15.31 16.97 17.12
N GLN A 185 -14.30 16.35 16.47
CA GLN A 185 -13.71 16.87 15.23
C GLN A 185 -14.28 16.20 13.98
N HIS A 186 -14.56 14.91 14.05
CA HIS A 186 -14.83 14.08 12.86
C HIS A 186 -16.29 13.64 12.74
N VAL A 187 -17.12 13.89 13.76
CA VAL A 187 -18.56 13.58 13.70
C VAL A 187 -19.36 14.87 13.75
N LYS A 188 -20.28 15.06 12.81
CA LYS A 188 -21.09 16.27 12.71
C LYS A 188 -22.54 15.96 12.39
N ASP A 189 -23.44 16.82 12.86
CA ASP A 189 -24.84 16.81 12.44
C ASP A 189 -24.93 17.10 10.94
N PRO A 190 -25.73 16.36 10.15
CA PRO A 190 -25.95 16.59 8.73
C PRO A 190 -26.32 18.03 8.38
N LEU A 191 -27.09 18.71 9.21
CA LEU A 191 -27.51 20.09 8.99
C LEU A 191 -26.33 21.07 8.88
N LEU A 192 -25.16 20.72 9.43
CA LEU A 192 -23.98 21.57 9.40
C LEU A 192 -23.25 21.55 8.04
N PHE A 193 -23.47 20.52 7.24
CA PHE A 193 -22.74 20.35 5.97
C PHE A 193 -23.62 20.07 4.75
N GLU A 194 -24.93 19.94 4.88
CA GLU A 194 -25.84 19.66 3.77
C GLU A 194 -25.69 20.61 2.59
N LYS A 195 -25.49 21.91 2.87
CA LYS A 195 -25.31 22.94 1.83
C LYS A 195 -24.01 22.78 1.04
N LEU A 196 -23.00 22.12 1.62
CA LEU A 196 -21.74 21.83 0.95
C LEU A 196 -21.85 20.67 -0.06
N LEU A 197 -22.96 19.91 -0.01
CA LEU A 197 -23.17 18.68 -0.75
C LEU A 197 -24.18 18.79 -1.91
N LEU A 198 -24.74 19.97 -2.16
CA LEU A 198 -25.86 20.17 -3.09
C LEU A 198 -25.61 19.59 -4.50
N ASP A 199 -24.37 19.70 -5.01
CA ASP A 199 -23.96 19.18 -6.33
C ASP A 199 -22.84 18.12 -6.22
N SER A 200 -22.79 17.40 -5.11
CA SER A 200 -21.72 16.46 -4.85
C SER A 200 -21.81 15.17 -5.69
N ASN A 201 -20.67 14.63 -6.08
CA ASN A 201 -20.62 13.28 -6.62
C ASN A 201 -20.74 12.27 -5.46
N ARG A 202 -21.71 11.33 -5.59
CA ARG A 202 -21.98 10.29 -4.61
C ARG A 202 -21.32 8.99 -4.96
N TYR A 203 -20.69 8.38 -3.97
CA TYR A 203 -20.08 7.05 -4.08
C TYR A 203 -20.54 6.19 -2.91
N VAL A 204 -20.65 4.89 -3.14
CA VAL A 204 -20.90 3.93 -2.06
C VAL A 204 -19.67 3.08 -1.88
N SER A 205 -19.14 2.96 -0.65
CA SER A 205 -18.23 1.89 -0.30
C SER A 205 -19.00 0.73 0.31
N CYS A 206 -18.64 -0.49 -0.05
CA CYS A 206 -19.28 -1.69 0.41
C CYS A 206 -18.24 -2.63 1.03
N ASP A 207 -18.43 -2.97 2.30
CA ASP A 207 -17.83 -4.13 2.94
C ASP A 207 -18.85 -5.26 2.93
N TYR A 208 -18.60 -6.29 2.12
CA TYR A 208 -19.50 -7.41 1.92
C TYR A 208 -19.10 -8.60 2.76
N GLY A 209 -19.82 -8.86 3.83
CA GLY A 209 -19.59 -9.97 4.74
C GLY A 209 -20.61 -11.10 4.59
N THR A 210 -20.16 -12.33 4.36
CA THR A 210 -21.03 -13.52 4.37
C THR A 210 -21.33 -14.02 5.78
N GLN A 211 -20.40 -13.93 6.70
CA GLN A 211 -20.53 -14.27 8.12
C GLN A 211 -20.47 -13.06 9.03
N ASN A 212 -19.78 -12.03 8.63
CA ASN A 212 -19.69 -10.72 9.30
C ASN A 212 -20.78 -9.79 8.80
N ALA A 213 -20.83 -8.58 9.32
CA ALA A 213 -21.77 -7.59 8.84
C ALA A 213 -21.49 -7.17 7.39
N THR A 214 -22.58 -6.93 6.63
CA THR A 214 -22.51 -6.21 5.36
C THR A 214 -22.81 -4.74 5.63
N VAL A 215 -21.94 -3.85 5.14
CA VAL A 215 -22.02 -2.42 5.38
C VAL A 215 -21.96 -1.65 4.06
N PHE A 216 -22.87 -0.69 3.88
CA PHE A 216 -22.80 0.31 2.81
C PHE A 216 -22.62 1.68 3.44
N LEU A 217 -21.67 2.46 2.95
CA LEU A 217 -21.45 3.83 3.37
C LEU A 217 -21.57 4.75 2.16
N LEU A 218 -22.40 5.78 2.29
CA LEU A 218 -22.57 6.82 1.27
C LEU A 218 -21.56 7.93 1.50
N TRP A 219 -20.76 8.20 0.49
CA TRP A 219 -19.70 9.20 0.51
C TRP A 219 -20.00 10.33 -0.48
N GLU A 220 -19.89 11.55 -0.01
CA GLU A 220 -20.09 12.76 -0.79
C GLU A 220 -18.92 13.73 -0.57
N LYS A 221 -18.41 14.32 -1.63
CA LYS A 221 -17.32 15.28 -1.52
C LYS A 221 -17.87 16.69 -1.50
N GLY A 222 -17.71 17.40 -0.40
CA GLY A 222 -18.14 18.78 -0.25
C GLY A 222 -17.34 19.77 -1.11
N THR A 223 -17.90 20.94 -1.33
CA THR A 223 -17.25 22.07 -2.01
C THR A 223 -15.98 22.56 -1.31
N ASP A 224 -15.86 22.30 -0.01
CA ASP A 224 -14.65 22.53 0.83
C ASP A 224 -13.56 21.47 0.64
N GLY A 225 -13.81 20.47 -0.21
CA GLY A 225 -12.89 19.38 -0.50
C GLY A 225 -12.80 18.30 0.60
N VAL A 226 -13.69 18.33 1.59
CA VAL A 226 -13.84 17.32 2.63
C VAL A 226 -14.74 16.18 2.13
N TRP A 227 -14.44 14.95 2.53
CA TRP A 227 -15.29 13.79 2.28
C TRP A 227 -16.22 13.57 3.47
N TYR A 228 -17.52 13.50 3.18
CA TYR A 228 -18.55 13.28 4.15
C TYR A 228 -19.16 11.89 3.97
N CYS A 229 -19.11 11.08 5.05
CA CYS A 229 -19.89 9.85 5.14
C CYS A 229 -21.28 10.23 5.66
N THR A 230 -22.26 10.28 4.76
CA THR A 230 -23.57 10.90 5.05
C THR A 230 -24.64 9.90 5.47
N LYS A 231 -24.50 8.62 5.06
CA LYS A 231 -25.48 7.59 5.31
C LYS A 231 -24.80 6.22 5.48
N GLU A 232 -25.34 5.41 6.40
CA GLU A 232 -24.87 4.07 6.69
C GLU A 232 -26.02 3.06 6.54
N TYR A 233 -25.74 1.92 5.92
CA TYR A 233 -26.50 0.69 6.03
C TYR A 233 -25.63 -0.34 6.75
N TYR A 234 -26.20 -1.01 7.75
CA TYR A 234 -25.52 -2.05 8.50
C TYR A 234 -26.44 -3.26 8.70
N TYR A 235 -26.01 -4.43 8.28
CA TYR A 235 -26.74 -5.68 8.52
C TYR A 235 -25.77 -6.77 8.97
N SER A 236 -26.02 -7.36 10.14
CA SER A 236 -25.23 -8.49 10.65
C SER A 236 -26.10 -9.74 10.72
N GLY A 237 -25.89 -10.67 9.80
CA GLY A 237 -26.62 -11.94 9.77
C GLY A 237 -26.49 -12.76 11.07
N ARG A 238 -25.37 -12.59 11.80
CA ARG A 238 -25.18 -13.21 13.12
C ARG A 238 -26.10 -12.62 14.19
N LYS A 239 -26.32 -11.30 14.18
CA LYS A 239 -27.19 -10.61 15.15
C LYS A 239 -28.67 -10.85 14.81
N GLU A 240 -29.01 -10.86 13.52
CA GLU A 240 -30.38 -11.04 13.04
C GLU A 240 -30.82 -12.52 12.92
N GLY A 241 -29.89 -13.45 13.12
CA GLY A 241 -30.15 -14.90 13.01
C GLY A 241 -30.49 -15.36 11.58
N LYS A 242 -30.30 -14.52 10.56
CA LYS A 242 -30.58 -14.81 9.16
C LYS A 242 -29.49 -14.27 8.26
N GLN A 243 -28.96 -15.11 7.38
CA GLN A 243 -28.05 -14.70 6.32
C GLN A 243 -28.84 -14.31 5.08
N LYS A 244 -28.48 -13.18 4.45
CA LYS A 244 -29.08 -12.71 3.19
C LYS A 244 -28.29 -13.22 1.99
N THR A 245 -29.00 -13.39 0.88
CA THR A 245 -28.41 -13.67 -0.45
C THR A 245 -27.89 -12.38 -1.10
N ASP A 246 -27.10 -12.54 -2.16
CA ASP A 246 -26.62 -11.40 -2.97
C ASP A 246 -27.77 -10.54 -3.50
N ALA A 247 -28.88 -11.19 -3.93
CA ALA A 247 -30.06 -10.50 -4.43
C ALA A 247 -30.77 -9.70 -3.33
N GLU A 248 -30.93 -10.27 -2.12
CA GLU A 248 -31.55 -9.58 -0.99
C GLU A 248 -30.69 -8.38 -0.54
N TYR A 249 -29.35 -8.49 -0.55
CA TYR A 249 -28.47 -7.34 -0.28
C TYR A 249 -28.54 -6.27 -1.36
N ALA A 250 -28.71 -6.66 -2.61
CA ALA A 250 -28.86 -5.72 -3.71
C ALA A 250 -30.22 -4.99 -3.65
N ASP A 251 -31.31 -5.69 -3.25
CA ASP A 251 -32.60 -5.07 -2.99
C ASP A 251 -32.51 -4.06 -1.83
N ASP A 252 -31.83 -4.43 -0.75
CA ASP A 252 -31.58 -3.51 0.37
C ASP A 252 -30.81 -2.27 -0.06
N LEU A 253 -29.79 -2.43 -0.91
CA LEU A 253 -29.01 -1.31 -1.42
C LEU A 253 -29.88 -0.35 -2.25
N GLU A 254 -30.71 -0.87 -3.16
CA GLU A 254 -31.62 -0.06 -3.97
C GLU A 254 -32.60 0.70 -3.10
N ASN A 255 -33.23 0.02 -2.13
CA ASN A 255 -34.16 0.63 -1.18
C ASN A 255 -33.44 1.68 -0.30
N TRP A 256 -32.23 1.39 0.17
CA TRP A 256 -31.45 2.32 0.99
C TRP A 256 -31.01 3.55 0.21
N LEU A 257 -30.69 3.42 -1.08
CA LEU A 257 -30.38 4.56 -1.96
C LEU A 257 -31.59 5.45 -2.24
N ASP A 258 -32.82 4.92 -2.16
CA ASP A 258 -34.06 5.68 -2.35
C ASP A 258 -34.02 6.60 -3.59
N LYS A 259 -33.69 6.03 -4.75
CA LYS A 259 -33.54 6.71 -6.05
C LYS A 259 -32.41 7.75 -6.12
N MET A 260 -31.53 7.84 -5.12
CA MET A 260 -30.35 8.69 -5.19
C MET A 260 -29.43 8.22 -6.32
N GLU A 261 -29.05 9.12 -7.21
CA GLU A 261 -28.04 8.84 -8.21
C GLU A 261 -26.66 8.74 -7.57
N ILE A 262 -25.96 7.66 -7.85
CA ILE A 262 -24.58 7.41 -7.42
C ILE A 262 -23.64 7.25 -8.61
N ARG A 263 -22.41 7.67 -8.46
CA ARG A 263 -21.42 7.59 -9.52
C ARG A 263 -20.82 6.20 -9.67
N ALA A 264 -20.58 5.51 -8.57
CA ALA A 264 -20.09 4.14 -8.53
C ALA A 264 -20.21 3.53 -7.12
N ILE A 265 -20.15 2.20 -7.07
CA ILE A 265 -19.98 1.42 -5.84
C ILE A 265 -18.58 0.84 -5.81
N ILE A 266 -17.87 1.02 -4.71
CA ILE A 266 -16.54 0.47 -4.47
C ILE A 266 -16.71 -0.79 -3.62
N VAL A 267 -16.29 -1.95 -4.16
CA VAL A 267 -16.47 -3.27 -3.52
C VAL A 267 -15.16 -4.05 -3.57
N ASP A 268 -14.91 -4.85 -2.52
CA ASP A 268 -13.79 -5.78 -2.51
C ASP A 268 -13.89 -6.77 -3.69
N PRO A 269 -12.80 -6.94 -4.47
CA PRO A 269 -12.76 -7.92 -5.58
C PRO A 269 -13.13 -9.34 -5.18
N ALA A 270 -12.96 -9.74 -3.90
CA ALA A 270 -13.31 -11.06 -3.40
C ALA A 270 -14.82 -11.33 -3.41
N ALA A 271 -15.66 -10.29 -3.35
CA ALA A 271 -17.13 -10.39 -3.41
C ALA A 271 -17.64 -10.56 -4.87
N ALA A 272 -17.09 -11.53 -5.61
CA ALA A 272 -17.31 -11.68 -7.05
C ALA A 272 -18.79 -11.91 -7.43
N SER A 273 -19.52 -12.70 -6.65
CA SER A 273 -20.94 -12.99 -6.89
C SER A 273 -21.80 -11.75 -6.67
N PHE A 274 -21.58 -11.02 -5.59
CA PHE A 274 -22.28 -9.78 -5.30
C PHE A 274 -21.98 -8.68 -6.33
N ILE A 275 -20.72 -8.57 -6.77
CA ILE A 275 -20.33 -7.67 -7.87
C ILE A 275 -21.10 -7.99 -9.16
N ALA A 276 -21.28 -9.28 -9.49
CA ALA A 276 -22.02 -9.71 -10.66
C ALA A 276 -23.50 -9.31 -10.57
N GLU A 277 -24.12 -9.51 -9.39
CA GLU A 277 -25.51 -9.12 -9.15
C GLU A 277 -25.70 -7.60 -9.27
N LEU A 278 -24.83 -6.80 -8.65
CA LEU A 278 -24.90 -5.34 -8.74
C LEU A 278 -24.75 -4.83 -10.19
N ARG A 279 -23.86 -5.44 -10.98
CA ARG A 279 -23.70 -5.09 -12.40
C ARG A 279 -24.92 -5.43 -13.24
N LYS A 280 -25.57 -6.57 -12.95
CA LYS A 280 -26.83 -6.97 -13.61
C LYS A 280 -27.94 -5.95 -13.36
N ARG A 281 -27.95 -5.28 -12.21
CA ARG A 281 -28.88 -4.19 -11.87
C ARG A 281 -28.48 -2.82 -12.42
N GLY A 282 -27.37 -2.75 -13.18
CA GLY A 282 -26.95 -1.53 -13.86
C GLY A 282 -25.99 -0.65 -13.04
N PHE A 283 -25.55 -1.08 -11.86
CA PHE A 283 -24.59 -0.30 -11.07
C PHE A 283 -23.19 -0.32 -11.67
N LYS A 284 -22.54 0.84 -11.66
CA LYS A 284 -21.10 0.95 -11.99
C LYS A 284 -20.26 0.51 -10.81
N ILE A 285 -19.47 -0.55 -10.98
CA ILE A 285 -18.62 -1.13 -9.93
C ILE A 285 -17.15 -0.78 -10.15
N ILE A 286 -16.53 -0.26 -9.12
CA ILE A 286 -15.07 -0.07 -8.99
C ILE A 286 -14.58 -1.10 -7.99
N LYS A 287 -13.61 -1.93 -8.40
CA LYS A 287 -12.95 -2.86 -7.49
C LYS A 287 -12.06 -2.10 -6.52
N ALA A 288 -12.20 -2.35 -5.22
CA ALA A 288 -11.33 -1.79 -4.20
C ALA A 288 -9.87 -2.22 -4.40
N LYS A 289 -8.96 -1.38 -3.94
CA LYS A 289 -7.55 -1.75 -3.80
C LYS A 289 -7.37 -2.34 -2.41
N ASN A 290 -6.94 -3.60 -2.32
CA ASN A 290 -6.87 -4.37 -1.07
C ASN A 290 -5.52 -4.27 -0.35
N ASP A 291 -4.75 -3.20 -0.57
CA ASP A 291 -3.58 -2.93 0.23
C ASP A 291 -4.04 -2.33 1.57
N VAL A 292 -4.09 -3.17 2.60
CA VAL A 292 -4.62 -2.82 3.93
C VAL A 292 -3.82 -1.68 4.57
N GLU A 293 -2.49 -1.75 4.51
CA GLU A 293 -1.63 -0.71 5.09
C GLU A 293 -1.78 0.64 4.40
N ASP A 294 -1.80 0.64 3.06
CA ASP A 294 -2.02 1.86 2.29
C ASP A 294 -3.41 2.45 2.57
N GLY A 295 -4.43 1.61 2.75
CA GLY A 295 -5.78 2.00 3.13
C GLY A 295 -5.82 2.68 4.51
N ILE A 296 -5.27 2.02 5.53
CA ILE A 296 -5.20 2.55 6.90
C ILE A 296 -4.42 3.87 6.92
N ARG A 297 -3.26 3.93 6.28
CA ARG A 297 -2.44 5.14 6.18
C ARG A 297 -3.18 6.30 5.52
N LEU A 298 -3.92 6.02 4.43
CA LEU A 298 -4.70 7.04 3.73
C LEU A 298 -5.82 7.60 4.61
N VAL A 299 -6.57 6.74 5.30
CA VAL A 299 -7.64 7.14 6.22
C VAL A 299 -7.07 7.94 7.39
N ALA A 300 -6.00 7.45 8.04
CA ALA A 300 -5.33 8.16 9.12
C ALA A 300 -4.86 9.57 8.69
N THR A 301 -4.25 9.68 7.51
CA THR A 301 -3.84 10.97 6.94
C THR A 301 -5.04 11.90 6.72
N LYS A 302 -6.14 11.38 6.19
CA LYS A 302 -7.35 12.16 5.93
C LYS A 302 -8.03 12.63 7.21
N LEU A 303 -8.08 11.78 8.24
CA LEU A 303 -8.58 12.16 9.56
C LEU A 303 -7.71 13.26 10.17
N ASN A 304 -6.39 13.06 10.22
CA ASN A 304 -5.47 14.05 10.78
C ASN A 304 -5.55 15.43 10.10
N LEU A 305 -5.80 15.43 8.79
CA LEU A 305 -6.00 16.67 8.01
C LEU A 305 -7.44 17.18 8.03
N GLN A 306 -8.33 16.57 8.79
CA GLN A 306 -9.77 16.88 8.86
C GLN A 306 -10.45 16.86 7.47
N LYS A 307 -10.06 15.89 6.62
CA LYS A 307 -10.58 15.69 5.27
C LYS A 307 -11.60 14.55 5.15
N ILE A 308 -11.98 13.96 6.28
CA ILE A 308 -13.09 13.01 6.43
C ILE A 308 -13.94 13.43 7.61
N VAL A 309 -15.24 13.45 7.41
CA VAL A 309 -16.26 13.73 8.42
C VAL A 309 -17.37 12.69 8.31
N PHE A 310 -17.86 12.20 9.43
CA PHE A 310 -18.97 11.27 9.52
C PHE A 310 -20.23 12.00 10.01
N SER A 311 -21.38 11.67 9.42
CA SER A 311 -22.67 12.06 9.95
C SER A 311 -22.93 11.36 11.28
N THR A 312 -23.58 12.03 12.21
CA THR A 312 -24.12 11.42 13.44
C THR A 312 -25.02 10.21 13.18
N ALA A 313 -25.56 10.06 11.96
CA ALA A 313 -26.35 8.90 11.55
C ALA A 313 -25.53 7.62 11.29
N CYS A 314 -24.20 7.72 11.13
CA CYS A 314 -23.31 6.58 10.87
C CYS A 314 -22.86 5.90 12.17
N ILE A 315 -23.81 5.43 12.95
CA ILE A 315 -23.59 4.99 14.35
C ILE A 315 -22.64 3.79 14.46
N ASN A 316 -22.79 2.80 13.58
CA ASN A 316 -21.94 1.60 13.65
C ASN A 316 -20.53 1.91 13.16
N THR A 317 -20.38 2.70 12.10
CA THR A 317 -19.06 3.15 11.62
C THR A 317 -18.32 3.94 12.70
N ILE A 318 -18.99 4.87 13.39
CA ILE A 318 -18.37 5.67 14.47
C ILE A 318 -17.88 4.79 15.63
N LYS A 319 -18.60 3.71 15.94
CA LYS A 319 -18.22 2.76 17.01
C LYS A 319 -16.98 1.89 16.67
N GLU A 320 -16.64 1.74 15.39
CA GLU A 320 -15.48 0.97 14.94
C GLU A 320 -14.16 1.78 15.05
N PHE A 321 -14.23 3.11 15.20
CA PHE A 321 -13.09 3.99 15.46
C PHE A 321 -12.73 4.06 16.93
#